data_443676fbbd1760cfaccb436f3ec0f372
#
_entry.id   443676fbbd1760cfaccb436f3ec0f372
#
_cell.length_a   1.000
_cell.length_b   1.000
_cell.length_c   1.000
_cell.angle_alpha   90.00
_cell.angle_beta   90.00
_cell.angle_gamma   90.00
#
_symmetry.space_group_name_H-M   'P 1'
#
loop_
_entity.id
_entity.type
_entity.pdbx_description
1 polymer ?
#
loop_
_entity_poly.entity_id
_entity_poly.type
_entity_poly.pdbx_seq_one_letter_code
_entity_poly.pdbx_strand_id
1 'polypeptide(L)'
;AGRNQLRFAFYLDSEGHANFEQKVLDEVVNSIQEKVPSYVTVQGDGQFLADLDLFRETKYDDLMAQMQATNPQFAVMGDYAESGKKVKLTKPILDEFLKDSEYDGIVLARVDVAQVKQNWNLWIGGIDTKAELDVTLRVFNKHSQKGYVFNNRQRVIGKSHAMMNGSTDRAARKAIPKALEKVKSITVE
;
A
#
# COMPACT_ATOMS: atom_id res chain seq x y z
N ALA A 1 -16.36 -27.66 13.18
CA ALA A 1 -14.92 -27.55 12.95
C ALA A 1 -14.59 -26.08 12.81
N GLY A 2 -13.86 -25.52 13.78
CA GLY A 2 -13.47 -24.11 13.74
C GLY A 2 -12.50 -23.89 12.57
N ARG A 3 -12.72 -22.81 11.82
CA ARG A 3 -11.73 -22.37 10.83
C ARG A 3 -10.44 -22.00 11.55
N ASN A 4 -9.30 -22.38 10.97
CA ASN A 4 -8.01 -21.97 11.49
C ASN A 4 -7.90 -20.44 11.47
N GLN A 5 -7.30 -19.88 12.51
CA GLN A 5 -6.98 -18.47 12.57
C GLN A 5 -5.98 -18.12 11.46
N LEU A 6 -6.27 -17.06 10.72
CA LEU A 6 -5.39 -16.53 9.70
C LEU A 6 -4.76 -15.23 10.19
N ARG A 7 -3.47 -15.04 9.86
CA ARG A 7 -2.71 -13.84 10.21
C ARG A 7 -2.29 -13.12 8.93
N PHE A 8 -2.70 -11.87 8.82
CA PHE A 8 -2.33 -10.99 7.72
C PHE A 8 -1.52 -9.82 8.26
N ALA A 9 -0.47 -9.44 7.53
CA ALA A 9 0.25 -8.21 7.81
C ALA A 9 -0.28 -7.08 6.93
N PHE A 10 -0.46 -5.90 7.51
CA PHE A 10 -0.77 -4.70 6.75
C PHE A 10 0.50 -4.16 6.09
N TYR A 11 0.41 -3.84 4.81
CA TYR A 11 1.49 -3.23 4.05
C TYR A 11 0.96 -2.00 3.31
N LEU A 12 1.59 -0.86 3.56
CA LEU A 12 1.31 0.38 2.84
C LEU A 12 2.34 0.57 1.74
N ASP A 13 1.89 0.48 0.50
CA ASP A 13 2.68 0.81 -0.68
C ASP A 13 2.40 2.26 -1.08
N SER A 14 3.29 3.16 -0.69
CA SER A 14 3.21 4.57 -1.03
C SER A 14 4.44 5.00 -1.79
N GLU A 15 4.24 5.71 -2.89
CA GLU A 15 5.33 6.30 -3.68
C GLU A 15 5.96 7.49 -2.95
N GLY A 16 6.67 7.24 -1.87
CA GLY A 16 7.51 8.24 -1.21
C GLY A 16 6.77 9.42 -0.56
N HIS A 17 5.44 9.45 -0.60
CA HIS A 17 4.67 10.61 -0.20
C HIS A 17 4.01 10.52 1.17
N ALA A 18 4.10 9.39 1.84
CA ALA A 18 3.43 9.26 3.12
C ALA A 18 4.25 8.45 4.11
N ASN A 19 5.13 9.12 4.84
CA ASN A 19 5.59 8.62 6.12
C ASN A 19 4.42 8.71 7.10
N PHE A 20 3.72 7.60 7.29
CA PHE A 20 2.63 7.55 8.28
C PHE A 20 3.22 7.41 9.68
N GLU A 21 2.78 8.26 10.57
CA GLU A 21 3.03 8.08 11.99
C GLU A 21 2.41 6.77 12.46
N GLN A 22 3.04 6.09 13.41
CA GLN A 22 2.57 4.80 13.92
C GLN A 22 1.11 4.84 14.38
N LYS A 23 0.69 5.96 14.97
CA LYS A 23 -0.70 6.16 15.39
C LYS A 23 -1.70 6.05 14.23
N VAL A 24 -1.36 6.63 13.07
CA VAL A 24 -2.21 6.58 11.87
C VAL A 24 -2.26 5.16 11.32
N LEU A 25 -1.13 4.47 11.31
CA LEU A 25 -1.08 3.05 10.91
C LEU A 25 -1.95 2.19 11.81
N ASP A 26 -1.89 2.39 13.12
CA ASP A 26 -2.70 1.66 14.09
C ASP A 26 -4.19 1.91 13.88
N GLU A 27 -4.59 3.14 13.61
CA GLU A 27 -5.99 3.49 13.30
C GLU A 27 -6.48 2.80 12.02
N VAL A 28 -5.64 2.78 10.98
CA VAL A 28 -5.94 2.11 9.71
C VAL A 28 -6.07 0.60 9.91
N VAL A 29 -5.13 -0.02 10.62
CA VAL A 29 -5.16 -1.45 10.93
C VAL A 29 -6.41 -1.81 11.75
N ASN A 30 -6.76 -1.03 12.75
CA ASN A 30 -7.97 -1.25 13.55
C ASN A 30 -9.24 -1.16 12.70
N SER A 31 -9.30 -0.18 11.79
CA SER A 31 -10.44 -0.05 10.86
C SER A 31 -10.55 -1.25 9.91
N ILE A 32 -9.43 -1.76 9.41
CA ILE A 32 -9.39 -2.97 8.57
C ILE A 32 -9.82 -4.19 9.37
N GLN A 33 -9.37 -4.32 10.63
CA GLN A 33 -9.70 -5.44 11.51
C GLN A 33 -11.22 -5.57 11.72
N GLU A 34 -11.93 -4.46 11.77
CA GLU A 34 -13.40 -4.47 11.90
C GLU A 34 -14.12 -4.97 10.64
N LYS A 35 -13.46 -4.95 9.50
CA LYS A 35 -14.05 -5.29 8.20
C LYS A 35 -13.69 -6.68 7.68
N VAL A 36 -12.68 -7.31 8.25
CA VAL A 36 -12.27 -8.68 7.91
C VAL A 36 -13.09 -9.70 8.72
N PRO A 37 -13.18 -10.97 8.28
CA PRO A 37 -13.82 -12.01 9.06
C PRO A 37 -13.19 -12.18 10.45
N SER A 38 -13.98 -12.65 11.41
CA SER A 38 -13.55 -12.80 12.82
C SER A 38 -12.39 -13.77 13.04
N TYR A 39 -12.16 -14.69 12.11
CA TYR A 39 -11.02 -15.62 12.15
C TYR A 39 -9.72 -15.03 11.59
N VAL A 40 -9.72 -13.77 11.21
CA VAL A 40 -8.57 -13.08 10.63
C VAL A 40 -8.04 -12.04 11.61
N THR A 41 -6.74 -12.09 11.86
CA THR A 41 -6.02 -11.05 12.58
C THR A 41 -5.14 -10.25 11.61
N VAL A 42 -5.31 -8.94 11.59
CA VAL A 42 -4.48 -8.03 10.82
C VAL A 42 -3.53 -7.30 11.75
N GLN A 43 -2.25 -7.31 11.43
CA GLN A 43 -1.20 -6.71 12.25
C GLN A 43 -0.43 -5.65 11.47
N GLY A 44 -0.11 -4.56 12.15
CA GLY A 44 0.87 -3.58 11.69
C GLY A 44 2.26 -3.95 12.23
N ASP A 45 3.01 -4.71 11.46
CA ASP A 45 4.34 -5.20 11.82
C ASP A 45 5.41 -4.41 11.05
N GLY A 46 6.08 -3.49 11.74
CA GLY A 46 7.10 -2.62 11.14
C GLY A 46 8.30 -3.39 10.58
N GLN A 47 8.69 -4.50 11.20
CA GLN A 47 9.78 -5.34 10.71
C GLN A 47 9.39 -6.07 9.42
N PHE A 48 8.18 -6.59 9.36
CA PHE A 48 7.63 -7.20 8.14
C PHE A 48 7.59 -6.21 6.98
N LEU A 49 7.14 -4.98 7.23
CA LEU A 49 7.12 -3.90 6.25
C LEU A 49 8.52 -3.59 5.70
N ALA A 50 9.50 -3.46 6.59
CA ALA A 50 10.88 -3.19 6.22
C ALA A 50 11.49 -4.37 5.42
N ASP A 51 11.22 -5.60 5.83
CA ASP A 51 11.70 -6.80 5.16
C ASP A 51 11.10 -6.94 3.75
N LEU A 52 9.83 -6.64 3.58
CA LEU A 52 9.19 -6.67 2.26
C LEU A 52 9.73 -5.57 1.34
N ASP A 53 9.95 -4.37 1.85
CA ASP A 53 10.57 -3.29 1.09
C ASP A 53 11.98 -3.68 0.62
N LEU A 54 12.79 -4.22 1.51
CA LEU A 54 14.14 -4.69 1.18
C LEU A 54 14.11 -5.84 0.15
N PHE A 55 13.20 -6.79 0.31
CA PHE A 55 13.01 -7.88 -0.64
C PHE A 55 12.65 -7.37 -2.04
N ARG A 56 11.75 -6.40 -2.13
CA ARG A 56 11.36 -5.77 -3.39
C ARG A 56 12.52 -5.06 -4.08
N GLU A 57 13.32 -4.32 -3.32
CA GLU A 57 14.49 -3.61 -3.82
C GLU A 57 15.59 -4.60 -4.29
N THR A 58 15.84 -5.64 -3.53
CA THR A 58 16.82 -6.68 -3.90
C THR A 58 16.39 -7.42 -5.16
N LYS A 59 15.13 -7.80 -5.28
CA LYS A 59 14.59 -8.43 -6.50
C LYS A 59 14.67 -7.50 -7.72
N TYR A 60 14.43 -6.22 -7.53
CA TYR A 60 14.59 -5.23 -8.59
C TYR A 60 16.04 -5.19 -9.09
N ASP A 61 17.02 -5.09 -8.18
CA ASP A 61 18.44 -5.06 -8.53
C ASP A 61 18.88 -6.34 -9.24
N ASP A 62 18.41 -7.51 -8.79
CA ASP A 62 18.71 -8.80 -9.42
C ASP A 62 18.14 -8.88 -10.85
N LEU A 63 16.91 -8.43 -11.06
CA LEU A 63 16.30 -8.38 -12.38
C LEU A 63 17.03 -7.41 -13.31
N MET A 64 17.43 -6.24 -12.81
CA MET A 64 18.22 -5.28 -13.56
C MET A 64 19.57 -5.87 -14.00
N ALA A 65 20.27 -6.54 -13.10
CA ALA A 65 21.55 -7.19 -13.40
C ALA A 65 21.39 -8.26 -14.48
N GLN A 66 20.34 -9.08 -14.39
CA GLN A 66 20.02 -10.09 -15.41
C GLN A 66 19.70 -9.48 -16.77
N MET A 67 18.88 -8.43 -16.79
CA MET A 67 18.49 -7.76 -18.04
C MET A 67 19.68 -7.06 -18.70
N GLN A 68 20.53 -6.42 -17.92
CA GLN A 68 21.77 -5.80 -18.45
C GLN A 68 22.76 -6.83 -19.01
N ALA A 69 22.85 -8.00 -18.38
CA ALA A 69 23.72 -9.08 -18.84
C ALA A 69 23.22 -9.73 -20.13
N THR A 70 21.89 -9.85 -20.31
CA THR A 70 21.28 -10.55 -21.47
C THR A 70 21.00 -9.61 -22.62
N ASN A 71 20.54 -8.37 -22.35
CA ASN A 71 20.17 -7.42 -23.40
C ASN A 71 20.18 -5.96 -22.89
N PRO A 72 21.35 -5.30 -22.86
CA PRO A 72 21.46 -3.94 -22.26
C PRO A 72 20.64 -2.88 -22.99
N GLN A 73 20.27 -3.08 -24.25
CA GLN A 73 19.55 -2.09 -25.05
C GLN A 73 18.03 -2.12 -24.85
N PHE A 74 17.47 -3.19 -24.30
CA PHE A 74 16.03 -3.41 -24.17
C PHE A 74 15.57 -3.61 -22.72
N ALA A 75 16.34 -3.16 -21.74
CA ALA A 75 15.93 -3.21 -20.34
C ALA A 75 14.75 -2.27 -20.08
N VAL A 76 13.56 -2.69 -20.48
CA VAL A 76 12.31 -1.98 -20.20
C VAL A 76 11.83 -2.37 -18.83
N MET A 77 12.05 -1.51 -17.84
CA MET A 77 11.71 -1.76 -16.44
C MET A 77 10.24 -1.55 -16.10
N GLY A 78 9.47 -0.94 -16.99
CA GLY A 78 8.08 -0.58 -16.73
C GLY A 78 7.16 -1.75 -16.35
N ASP A 79 7.47 -2.96 -16.84
CA ASP A 79 6.67 -4.15 -16.55
C ASP A 79 7.02 -4.82 -15.22
N TYR A 80 8.21 -4.55 -14.66
CA TYR A 80 8.75 -5.20 -13.46
C TYR A 80 8.84 -4.31 -12.24
N ALA A 81 8.74 -2.99 -12.43
CA ALA A 81 8.89 -2.02 -11.36
C ALA A 81 7.60 -1.28 -11.05
N GLU A 82 7.34 -1.09 -9.79
CA GLU A 82 6.41 -0.10 -9.26
C GLU A 82 7.20 0.89 -8.43
N SER A 83 6.87 2.17 -8.56
CA SER A 83 7.43 3.28 -7.79
C SER A 83 8.89 3.14 -7.35
N GLY A 84 9.77 3.80 -8.06
CA GLY A 84 11.18 3.78 -7.78
C GLY A 84 11.82 2.45 -8.19
N LYS A 85 12.70 1.92 -7.35
CA LYS A 85 13.49 0.71 -7.61
C LYS A 85 12.93 -0.51 -6.88
N LYS A 86 11.64 -0.75 -6.99
CA LYS A 86 10.96 -1.89 -6.37
C LYS A 86 10.19 -2.70 -7.40
N VAL A 87 10.23 -4.02 -7.28
CA VAL A 87 9.42 -4.90 -8.14
C VAL A 87 7.94 -4.81 -7.79
N LYS A 88 7.08 -5.04 -8.76
CA LYS A 88 5.63 -5.17 -8.55
C LYS A 88 5.33 -6.35 -7.64
N LEU A 89 4.32 -6.18 -6.78
CA LEU A 89 3.84 -7.22 -5.89
C LEU A 89 2.92 -8.20 -6.62
N THR A 90 3.52 -8.99 -7.49
CA THR A 90 2.84 -10.06 -8.22
C THR A 90 2.74 -11.33 -7.38
N LYS A 91 1.88 -12.25 -7.82
CA LYS A 91 1.73 -13.53 -7.11
C LYS A 91 3.06 -14.28 -6.94
N PRO A 92 3.93 -14.48 -7.97
CA PRO A 92 5.20 -15.15 -7.78
C PRO A 92 6.11 -14.48 -6.75
N ILE A 93 6.16 -13.16 -6.73
CA ILE A 93 6.99 -12.39 -5.79
C ILE A 93 6.48 -12.57 -4.36
N LEU A 94 5.17 -12.44 -4.14
CA LEU A 94 4.58 -12.61 -2.81
C LEU A 94 4.59 -14.05 -2.34
N ASP A 95 4.39 -15.03 -3.23
CA ASP A 95 4.52 -16.44 -2.89
C ASP A 95 5.94 -16.76 -2.39
N GLU A 96 6.96 -16.23 -3.05
CA GLU A 96 8.34 -16.40 -2.61
C GLU A 96 8.61 -15.76 -1.25
N PHE A 97 8.16 -14.51 -1.07
CA PHE A 97 8.39 -13.78 0.17
C PHE A 97 7.65 -14.40 1.36
N LEU A 98 6.41 -14.87 1.16
CA LEU A 98 5.56 -15.41 2.22
C LEU A 98 5.75 -16.89 2.47
N LYS A 99 6.52 -17.59 1.63
CA LYS A 99 6.69 -19.05 1.68
C LYS A 99 7.02 -19.57 3.07
N ASP A 100 8.00 -18.95 3.73
CA ASP A 100 8.48 -19.35 5.05
C ASP A 100 8.02 -18.36 6.15
N SER A 101 7.11 -17.47 5.82
CA SER A 101 6.56 -16.48 6.76
C SER A 101 5.46 -17.11 7.63
N GLU A 102 5.39 -16.65 8.87
CA GLU A 102 4.27 -16.95 9.76
C GLU A 102 2.95 -16.27 9.36
N TYR A 103 3.02 -15.27 8.46
CA TYR A 103 1.83 -14.64 7.90
C TYR A 103 1.23 -15.47 6.77
N ASP A 104 -0.09 -15.54 6.75
CA ASP A 104 -0.86 -16.21 5.69
C ASP A 104 -1.04 -15.33 4.46
N GLY A 105 -0.89 -14.03 4.61
CA GLY A 105 -1.01 -13.08 3.53
C GLY A 105 -0.79 -11.64 3.97
N ILE A 106 -1.13 -10.73 3.07
CA ILE A 106 -1.03 -9.29 3.31
C ILE A 106 -2.35 -8.58 2.98
N VAL A 107 -2.62 -7.54 3.74
CA VAL A 107 -3.58 -6.51 3.34
C VAL A 107 -2.79 -5.32 2.84
N LEU A 108 -2.87 -5.09 1.54
CA LEU A 108 -2.10 -4.08 0.83
C LEU A 108 -2.96 -2.85 0.61
N ALA A 109 -2.52 -1.70 1.07
CA ALA A 109 -3.06 -0.40 0.69
C ALA A 109 -2.06 0.35 -0.18
N ARG A 110 -2.52 0.88 -1.29
CA ARG A 110 -1.74 1.73 -2.18
C ARG A 110 -2.44 3.06 -2.39
N VAL A 111 -1.70 4.13 -2.30
CA VAL A 111 -2.19 5.49 -2.54
C VAL A 111 -1.44 6.10 -3.71
N ASP A 112 -2.16 6.42 -4.77
CA ASP A 112 -1.63 7.10 -5.95
C ASP A 112 -2.25 8.49 -6.05
N VAL A 113 -1.41 9.51 -6.27
CA VAL A 113 -1.87 10.89 -6.47
C VAL A 113 -2.28 11.07 -7.92
N ALA A 114 -3.57 11.30 -8.16
CA ALA A 114 -4.10 11.54 -9.50
C ALA A 114 -4.00 13.02 -9.90
N GLN A 115 -4.35 13.93 -8.99
CA GLN A 115 -4.31 15.36 -9.24
C GLN A 115 -4.11 16.13 -7.93
N VAL A 116 -3.32 17.21 -8.01
CA VAL A 116 -3.12 18.15 -6.88
C VAL A 116 -3.43 19.56 -7.36
N LYS A 117 -4.25 20.26 -6.57
CA LYS A 117 -4.50 21.70 -6.74
C LYS A 117 -4.09 22.42 -5.47
N GLN A 118 -3.27 23.44 -5.63
CA GLN A 118 -2.78 24.28 -4.52
C GLN A 118 -3.13 25.73 -4.79
N ASN A 119 -3.71 26.41 -3.79
CA ASN A 119 -4.06 27.82 -3.86
C ASN A 119 -3.57 28.54 -2.60
N TRP A 120 -3.06 29.75 -2.77
CA TRP A 120 -2.77 30.63 -1.65
C TRP A 120 -4.05 31.07 -0.98
N ASN A 121 -4.08 30.95 0.35
CA ASN A 121 -5.18 31.51 1.12
C ASN A 121 -4.80 32.91 1.60
N LEU A 122 -5.36 33.91 0.97
CA LEU A 122 -5.08 35.32 1.25
C LEU A 122 -5.63 35.78 2.61
N TRP A 123 -6.62 35.08 3.15
CA TRP A 123 -7.29 35.46 4.37
C TRP A 123 -6.57 35.01 5.64
N ILE A 124 -6.07 33.81 5.63
CA ILE A 124 -5.41 33.19 6.80
C ILE A 124 -3.91 32.94 6.54
N GLY A 125 -3.42 33.22 5.34
CA GLY A 125 -2.07 32.87 4.89
C GLY A 125 -1.90 31.37 4.66
N GLY A 126 -0.81 31.00 3.96
CA GLY A 126 -0.49 29.60 3.66
C GLY A 126 -1.15 29.06 2.41
N ILE A 127 -1.07 27.75 2.23
CA ILE A 127 -1.48 27.05 1.02
C ILE A 127 -2.61 26.07 1.34
N ASP A 128 -3.71 26.20 0.62
CA ASP A 128 -4.78 25.22 0.60
C ASP A 128 -4.50 24.18 -0.49
N THR A 129 -4.46 22.92 -0.11
CA THR A 129 -4.23 21.80 -1.02
C THR A 129 -5.46 20.93 -1.10
N LYS A 130 -5.87 20.63 -2.33
CA LYS A 130 -6.87 19.63 -2.66
C LYS A 130 -6.19 18.58 -3.53
N ALA A 131 -6.11 17.36 -3.03
CA ALA A 131 -5.53 16.22 -3.74
C ALA A 131 -6.62 15.21 -4.08
N GLU A 132 -6.70 14.82 -5.35
CA GLU A 132 -7.44 13.64 -5.78
C GLU A 132 -6.52 12.44 -5.73
N LEU A 133 -6.94 11.40 -5.00
CA LEU A 133 -6.14 10.24 -4.71
C LEU A 133 -6.90 8.99 -5.08
N ASP A 134 -6.19 8.05 -5.71
CA ASP A 134 -6.66 6.69 -5.89
C ASP A 134 -6.14 5.85 -4.74
N VAL A 135 -7.04 5.33 -3.92
CA VAL A 135 -6.72 4.41 -2.84
C VAL A 135 -7.16 3.02 -3.26
N THR A 136 -6.20 2.12 -3.37
CA THR A 136 -6.44 0.72 -3.72
C THR A 136 -6.19 -0.12 -2.49
N LEU A 137 -7.17 -0.95 -2.14
CA LEU A 137 -7.07 -1.93 -1.06
C LEU A 137 -7.16 -3.31 -1.67
N ARG A 138 -6.13 -4.14 -1.45
CA ARG A 138 -6.04 -5.50 -1.97
C ARG A 138 -5.68 -6.46 -0.87
N VAL A 139 -6.16 -7.68 -0.96
CA VAL A 139 -5.77 -8.76 -0.06
C VAL A 139 -5.11 -9.87 -0.86
N PHE A 140 -3.92 -10.26 -0.44
CA PHE A 140 -3.20 -11.42 -0.95
C PHE A 140 -3.22 -12.53 0.09
N ASN A 141 -3.67 -13.71 -0.29
CA ASN A 141 -3.67 -14.91 0.54
C ASN A 141 -2.77 -15.97 -0.11
N LYS A 142 -1.67 -16.33 0.56
CA LYS A 142 -0.71 -17.30 0.02
C LYS A 142 -1.30 -18.70 -0.20
N HIS A 143 -2.39 -19.03 0.49
CA HIS A 143 -3.06 -20.32 0.35
C HIS A 143 -4.06 -20.37 -0.82
N SER A 144 -4.37 -19.22 -1.42
CA SER A 144 -5.24 -19.14 -2.58
C SER A 144 -4.46 -19.35 -3.87
N GLN A 145 -5.01 -20.15 -4.78
CA GLN A 145 -4.42 -20.33 -6.11
C GLN A 145 -4.40 -19.06 -6.94
N LYS A 146 -5.36 -18.16 -6.70
CA LYS A 146 -5.43 -16.86 -7.38
C LYS A 146 -4.42 -15.85 -6.80
N GLY A 147 -4.00 -16.04 -5.56
CA GLY A 147 -3.19 -15.11 -4.80
C GLY A 147 -4.01 -13.93 -4.27
N TYR A 148 -4.32 -12.96 -5.10
CA TYR A 148 -5.19 -11.84 -4.75
C TYR A 148 -6.66 -12.26 -4.74
N VAL A 149 -7.30 -12.07 -3.59
CA VAL A 149 -8.69 -12.49 -3.33
C VAL A 149 -9.66 -11.33 -3.13
N PHE A 150 -9.13 -10.12 -3.01
CA PHE A 150 -9.90 -8.89 -2.84
C PHE A 150 -9.21 -7.74 -3.55
N ASN A 151 -9.99 -6.88 -4.20
CA ASN A 151 -9.51 -5.65 -4.82
C ASN A 151 -10.61 -4.60 -4.76
N ASN A 152 -10.32 -3.48 -4.12
CA ASN A 152 -11.22 -2.33 -4.06
C ASN A 152 -10.43 -1.07 -4.37
N ARG A 153 -10.91 -0.29 -5.32
CA ARG A 153 -10.31 0.98 -5.71
C ARG A 153 -11.31 2.10 -5.48
N GLN A 154 -10.89 3.11 -4.76
CA GLN A 154 -11.68 4.29 -4.45
C GLN A 154 -10.94 5.54 -4.89
N ARG A 155 -11.66 6.47 -5.51
CA ARG A 155 -11.17 7.83 -5.70
C ARG A 155 -11.70 8.70 -4.58
N VAL A 156 -10.81 9.33 -3.83
CA VAL A 156 -11.14 10.19 -2.71
C VAL A 156 -10.42 11.52 -2.82
N ILE A 157 -10.99 12.52 -2.18
CA ILE A 157 -10.42 13.87 -2.14
C ILE A 157 -9.93 14.13 -0.73
N GLY A 158 -8.63 14.41 -0.61
CA GLY A 158 -8.02 14.92 0.61
C GLY A 158 -7.82 16.42 0.52
N LYS A 159 -8.12 17.13 1.60
CA LYS A 159 -7.90 18.57 1.73
C LYS A 159 -7.02 18.85 2.92
N SER A 160 -6.09 19.76 2.77
CA SER A 160 -5.28 20.24 3.89
C SER A 160 -4.90 21.71 3.71
N HIS A 161 -4.60 22.35 4.82
CA HIS A 161 -4.00 23.67 4.87
C HIS A 161 -2.64 23.61 5.52
N ALA A 162 -1.65 24.26 4.96
CA ALA A 162 -0.31 24.35 5.54
C ALA A 162 0.31 25.70 5.27
N MET A 163 1.07 26.19 6.22
CA MET A 163 1.82 27.45 6.06
C MET A 163 2.99 27.30 5.10
N MET A 164 3.52 26.09 4.94
CA MET A 164 4.64 25.74 4.05
C MET A 164 4.40 24.37 3.37
N ASN A 165 5.42 23.84 2.70
CA ASN A 165 5.38 22.55 2.01
C ASN A 165 4.96 21.39 2.93
N GLY A 166 4.36 20.34 2.38
CA GLY A 166 3.89 19.15 3.12
C GLY A 166 2.37 18.98 3.17
N SER A 167 1.62 19.89 2.57
CA SER A 167 0.17 19.82 2.54
C SER A 167 -0.37 18.64 1.72
N THR A 168 0.37 18.20 0.69
CA THR A 168 0.00 17.04 -0.13
C THR A 168 0.04 15.75 0.69
N ASP A 169 1.08 15.55 1.50
CA ASP A 169 1.20 14.37 2.37
C ASP A 169 0.08 14.31 3.40
N ARG A 170 -0.29 15.45 3.98
CA ARG A 170 -1.43 15.53 4.89
C ARG A 170 -2.74 15.20 4.20
N ALA A 171 -2.94 15.68 2.98
CA ALA A 171 -4.11 15.35 2.19
C ALA A 171 -4.16 13.84 1.89
N ALA A 172 -3.04 13.23 1.54
CA ALA A 172 -2.92 11.79 1.29
C ALA A 172 -3.24 10.97 2.54
N ARG A 173 -2.73 11.36 3.70
CA ARG A 173 -3.02 10.67 4.98
C ARG A 173 -4.49 10.66 5.33
N LYS A 174 -5.22 11.72 5.04
CA LYS A 174 -6.66 11.81 5.27
C LYS A 174 -7.49 10.98 4.29
N ALA A 175 -6.93 10.62 3.16
CA ALA A 175 -7.63 9.88 2.11
C ALA A 175 -7.89 8.43 2.47
N ILE A 176 -6.94 7.77 3.14
CA ILE A 176 -7.06 6.34 3.50
C ILE A 176 -8.27 6.08 4.42
N PRO A 177 -8.47 6.81 5.53
CA PRO A 177 -9.67 6.65 6.35
C PRO A 177 -10.97 6.87 5.56
N LYS A 178 -11.00 7.87 4.68
CA LYS A 178 -12.18 8.13 3.82
C LYS A 178 -12.48 6.96 2.87
N ALA A 179 -11.45 6.37 2.28
CA ALA A 179 -11.60 5.21 1.42
C ALA A 179 -12.09 3.99 2.21
N LEU A 180 -11.58 3.77 3.40
CA LEU A 180 -11.99 2.67 4.27
C LEU A 180 -13.43 2.77 4.73
N GLU A 181 -13.94 3.97 4.97
CA GLU A 181 -15.36 4.19 5.31
C GLU A 181 -16.31 3.68 4.23
N LYS A 182 -15.89 3.68 2.98
CA LYS A 182 -16.67 3.19 1.83
C LYS A 182 -16.61 1.68 1.66
N VAL A 183 -15.70 1.01 2.32
CA VAL A 183 -15.53 -0.46 2.26
C VAL A 183 -16.32 -1.09 3.41
N LYS A 184 -17.32 -1.89 3.10
CA LYS A 184 -18.18 -2.52 4.11
C LYS A 184 -17.57 -3.79 4.69
N SER A 185 -16.98 -4.60 3.83
CA SER A 185 -16.37 -5.88 4.22
C SER A 185 -15.19 -6.20 3.31
N ILE A 186 -14.22 -6.94 3.85
CA ILE A 186 -13.00 -7.34 3.15
C ILE A 186 -12.96 -8.88 3.10
N THR A 187 -12.91 -9.42 1.90
CA THR A 187 -12.78 -10.86 1.66
C THR A 187 -11.30 -11.27 1.76
N VAL A 188 -11.04 -12.38 2.42
CA VAL A 188 -9.67 -12.91 2.62
C VAL A 188 -9.44 -14.30 2.00
N GLU A 189 -10.50 -14.89 1.50
CA GLU A 189 -10.50 -16.21 0.82
C GLU A 189 -11.18 -16.14 -0.55
#